data_8ba9910693a75b795979b587125fb9dc
#
_entry.id   8ba9910693a75b795979b587125fb9dc
#
_cell.length_a   1.000
_cell.length_b   1.000
_cell.length_c   1.000
_cell.angle_alpha   90.00
_cell.angle_beta   90.00
_cell.angle_gamma   90.00
#
_symmetry.space_group_name_H-M   'P 1'
#
loop_
_entity.id
_entity.type
_entity.pdbx_description
1 polymer ?
#
loop_
_entity_poly.entity_id
_entity_poly.type
_entity_poly.pdbx_seq_one_letter_code
_entity_poly.pdbx_strand_id
1 'polypeptide(L)'
;MKKVTTLAIIGLSAIALTACSSGSDSKKDAKASEAKTEQKASSSSEENVSTEFKNARKKAESYEKTVHLSKEGLKNQLISFDKFPEDAAEYAVTSSNIDWNEQALKKAESYEEDTVHLSKAKLAEQLVTFEKFTQEEADYAVKNIKVDFKKQALEKAKNYQETLALSGEALKTQLIDFENFTEEEANYAVENLK
;
A
#
# COMPACT_ATOMS: atom_id res chain seq x y z
N MET A 1 6.93 -29.56 -18.98
CA MET A 1 5.47 -29.43 -18.97
C MET A 1 5.05 -28.84 -17.62
N LYS A 2 4.92 -27.52 -17.53
CA LYS A 2 4.49 -26.83 -16.29
C LYS A 2 3.06 -26.36 -16.51
N LYS A 3 2.16 -26.79 -15.64
CA LYS A 3 0.73 -26.52 -15.71
C LYS A 3 0.48 -25.07 -15.28
N VAL A 4 -0.07 -24.27 -16.20
CA VAL A 4 -0.56 -22.92 -15.93
C VAL A 4 -1.97 -23.07 -15.36
N THR A 5 -2.18 -22.61 -14.14
CA THR A 5 -3.49 -22.57 -13.51
C THR A 5 -4.06 -21.17 -13.64
N THR A 6 -4.97 -21.01 -14.59
CA THR A 6 -5.73 -19.76 -14.80
C THR A 6 -6.82 -19.68 -13.75
N LEU A 7 -6.79 -18.67 -12.88
CA LEU A 7 -7.89 -18.34 -11.98
C LEU A 7 -8.74 -17.21 -12.60
N ALA A 8 -9.91 -17.59 -13.12
CA ALA A 8 -10.94 -16.65 -13.54
C ALA A 8 -11.83 -16.33 -12.33
N ILE A 9 -11.98 -15.06 -11.99
CA ILE A 9 -12.97 -14.59 -11.01
C ILE A 9 -13.97 -13.71 -11.74
N ILE A 10 -15.15 -14.28 -12.02
CA ILE A 10 -16.36 -13.57 -12.40
C ILE A 10 -17.31 -13.67 -11.22
N GLY A 11 -17.77 -12.54 -10.72
CA GLY A 11 -18.77 -12.50 -9.67
C GLY A 11 -19.52 -11.17 -9.64
N LEU A 12 -20.44 -11.00 -10.61
CA LEU A 12 -21.45 -9.94 -10.56
C LEU A 12 -22.62 -10.43 -9.70
N SER A 13 -22.97 -9.71 -8.64
CA SER A 13 -24.26 -9.91 -7.95
C SER A 13 -24.92 -8.57 -7.68
N ALA A 14 -25.96 -8.31 -8.47
CA ALA A 14 -26.91 -7.25 -8.25
C ALA A 14 -27.91 -7.68 -7.15
N ILE A 15 -28.16 -6.81 -6.18
CA ILE A 15 -29.26 -6.98 -5.22
C ILE A 15 -30.20 -5.79 -5.33
N ALA A 16 -31.44 -6.11 -5.60
CA ALA A 16 -32.56 -5.19 -5.79
C ALA A 16 -33.07 -4.62 -4.47
N LEU A 17 -33.47 -3.34 -4.55
CA LEU A 17 -34.27 -2.65 -3.52
C LEU A 17 -35.69 -3.24 -3.42
N THR A 18 -36.15 -3.41 -2.20
CA THR A 18 -37.58 -3.43 -1.89
C THR A 18 -37.87 -2.48 -0.74
N ALA A 19 -38.69 -1.49 -1.03
CA ALA A 19 -39.31 -0.58 -0.09
C ALA A 19 -40.71 -1.12 0.28
N CYS A 20 -41.12 -0.95 1.54
CA CYS A 20 -42.51 -0.86 2.03
C CYS A 20 -42.45 -0.31 3.45
N SER A 21 -42.86 0.85 3.72
CA SER A 21 -44.07 1.64 3.91
C SER A 21 -44.98 1.23 5.08
N SER A 22 -45.27 2.30 5.88
CA SER A 22 -46.36 2.56 6.80
C SER A 22 -46.31 1.87 8.18
N GLY A 23 -46.61 2.52 9.27
CA GLY A 23 -47.22 3.78 9.62
C GLY A 23 -47.63 3.79 11.09
N SER A 24 -47.77 5.00 11.61
CA SER A 24 -48.64 5.45 12.71
C SER A 24 -48.21 5.33 14.18
N ASP A 25 -47.96 6.52 14.69
CA ASP A 25 -48.48 7.17 15.92
C ASP A 25 -48.36 6.53 17.34
N SER A 26 -47.67 7.18 18.24
CA SER A 26 -48.25 7.98 19.33
C SER A 26 -47.21 8.44 20.37
N LYS A 27 -47.20 9.75 20.55
CA LYS A 27 -46.83 10.63 21.66
C LYS A 27 -46.49 10.03 23.03
N LYS A 28 -45.46 10.53 23.65
CA LYS A 28 -45.26 11.45 24.80
C LYS A 28 -44.09 10.97 25.68
N ASP A 29 -43.22 11.73 26.12
CA ASP A 29 -42.94 12.84 26.93
C ASP A 29 -41.43 12.91 27.28
N ALA A 30 -40.98 14.11 27.40
CA ALA A 30 -39.65 14.60 27.70
C ALA A 30 -39.01 14.07 28.98
N LYS A 31 -37.66 13.87 28.93
CA LYS A 31 -36.78 14.42 29.97
C LYS A 31 -35.35 14.52 29.46
N ALA A 32 -34.86 15.74 29.39
CA ALA A 32 -33.49 16.08 29.17
C ALA A 32 -32.58 15.48 30.24
N SER A 33 -31.46 14.91 29.83
CA SER A 33 -30.29 14.75 30.68
C SER A 33 -29.06 15.02 29.82
N GLU A 34 -28.52 16.21 30.03
CA GLU A 34 -27.19 16.59 29.57
C GLU A 34 -26.16 15.65 30.19
N ALA A 35 -25.47 14.86 29.38
CA ALA A 35 -24.25 14.18 29.79
C ALA A 35 -23.07 14.85 29.12
N LYS A 36 -22.38 15.66 29.86
CA LYS A 36 -21.11 16.29 29.64
C LYS A 36 -20.08 15.29 29.07
N THR A 37 -19.64 15.51 27.87
CA THR A 37 -18.47 14.83 27.31
C THR A 37 -17.24 15.44 27.96
N GLU A 38 -16.71 14.80 28.96
CA GLU A 38 -15.36 15.09 29.45
C GLU A 38 -14.36 14.37 28.59
N GLN A 39 -13.67 15.15 27.80
CA GLN A 39 -12.46 14.77 27.05
C GLN A 39 -11.35 14.51 28.07
N LYS A 40 -11.15 13.26 28.45
CA LYS A 40 -10.05 12.86 29.33
C LYS A 40 -8.92 12.34 28.44
N ALA A 41 -8.00 13.23 28.09
CA ALA A 41 -6.66 12.82 27.70
C ALA A 41 -6.03 12.11 28.91
N SER A 42 -5.82 10.81 28.80
CA SER A 42 -5.11 10.05 29.80
C SER A 42 -4.07 9.18 29.10
N SER A 43 -2.82 9.48 29.36
CA SER A 43 -1.73 8.52 29.20
C SER A 43 -2.04 7.34 30.14
N SER A 44 -2.50 6.24 29.62
CA SER A 44 -2.73 5.03 30.40
C SER A 44 -1.69 3.97 30.06
N SER A 45 -1.01 3.53 31.13
CA SER A 45 -0.17 2.35 31.16
C SER A 45 -0.82 1.14 30.50
N GLU A 46 -0.03 0.28 29.84
CA GLU A 46 -0.45 -0.90 29.07
C GLU A 46 -1.38 -1.90 29.80
N GLU A 47 -1.51 -1.79 31.11
CA GLU A 47 -2.33 -2.70 31.93
C GLU A 47 -3.85 -2.57 31.73
N ASN A 48 -4.35 -1.48 31.16
CA ASN A 48 -5.79 -1.21 31.05
C ASN A 48 -6.34 -1.20 29.62
N VAL A 49 -5.55 -1.70 28.65
CA VAL A 49 -5.96 -1.76 27.23
C VAL A 49 -6.87 -2.97 27.01
N SER A 50 -8.00 -2.77 26.32
CA SER A 50 -8.95 -3.84 26.02
C SER A 50 -8.32 -4.99 25.23
N THR A 51 -8.89 -6.18 25.31
CA THR A 51 -8.43 -7.36 24.58
C THR A 51 -8.44 -7.12 23.06
N GLU A 52 -9.42 -6.36 22.56
CA GLU A 52 -9.56 -6.02 21.14
C GLU A 52 -8.40 -5.17 20.63
N PHE A 53 -7.99 -4.15 21.39
CA PHE A 53 -6.84 -3.32 21.08
C PHE A 53 -5.52 -4.11 21.11
N LYS A 54 -5.36 -5.01 22.08
CA LYS A 54 -4.20 -5.92 22.14
C LYS A 54 -4.16 -6.86 20.96
N ASN A 55 -5.30 -7.36 20.50
CA ASN A 55 -5.38 -8.23 19.34
C ASN A 55 -5.08 -7.48 18.04
N ALA A 56 -5.61 -6.26 17.88
CA ALA A 56 -5.29 -5.41 16.73
C ALA A 56 -3.78 -5.12 16.66
N ARG A 57 -3.13 -4.80 17.80
CA ARG A 57 -1.68 -4.60 17.85
C ARG A 57 -0.89 -5.85 17.47
N LYS A 58 -1.25 -7.02 18.00
CA LYS A 58 -0.61 -8.28 17.61
C LYS A 58 -0.75 -8.57 16.12
N LYS A 59 -1.89 -8.23 15.54
CA LYS A 59 -2.13 -8.40 14.12
C LYS A 59 -1.27 -7.45 13.29
N ALA A 60 -1.14 -6.18 13.73
CA ALA A 60 -0.23 -5.21 13.12
C ALA A 60 1.22 -5.70 13.12
N GLU A 61 1.72 -6.18 14.25
CA GLU A 61 3.07 -6.76 14.39
C GLU A 61 3.28 -8.01 13.51
N SER A 62 2.22 -8.73 13.19
CA SER A 62 2.28 -9.86 12.25
C SER A 62 2.43 -9.37 10.81
N TYR A 63 1.66 -8.34 10.41
CA TYR A 63 1.74 -7.75 9.07
C TYR A 63 3.07 -7.04 8.82
N GLU A 64 3.64 -6.38 9.83
CA GLU A 64 4.99 -5.80 9.78
C GLU A 64 6.04 -6.78 9.25
N LYS A 65 5.93 -8.04 9.68
CA LYS A 65 6.92 -9.08 9.35
C LYS A 65 6.74 -9.72 7.98
N THR A 66 5.55 -9.59 7.38
CA THR A 66 5.19 -10.44 6.23
C THR A 66 4.69 -9.67 5.01
N VAL A 67 4.14 -8.47 5.18
CA VAL A 67 3.44 -7.76 4.07
C VAL A 67 4.06 -6.41 3.74
N HIS A 68 4.74 -5.78 4.70
CA HIS A 68 5.43 -4.50 4.54
C HIS A 68 4.48 -3.38 4.06
N LEU A 69 3.44 -3.12 4.87
CA LEU A 69 2.45 -2.09 4.59
C LEU A 69 2.90 -0.72 5.13
N SER A 70 2.43 0.35 4.49
CA SER A 70 2.49 1.69 5.09
C SER A 70 1.60 1.79 6.33
N LYS A 71 1.76 2.83 7.12
CA LYS A 71 0.90 3.09 8.30
C LYS A 71 -0.58 3.15 7.91
N GLU A 72 -0.88 3.89 6.84
CA GLU A 72 -2.24 3.99 6.30
C GLU A 72 -2.73 2.65 5.74
N GLY A 73 -1.90 1.95 4.97
CA GLY A 73 -2.21 0.63 4.43
C GLY A 73 -2.51 -0.39 5.52
N LEU A 74 -1.71 -0.40 6.59
CA LEU A 74 -1.92 -1.28 7.74
C LEU A 74 -3.21 -0.95 8.50
N LYS A 75 -3.49 0.34 8.75
CA LYS A 75 -4.76 0.76 9.36
C LYS A 75 -5.95 0.29 8.53
N ASN A 76 -5.90 0.51 7.21
CA ASN A 76 -6.95 0.08 6.29
C ASN A 76 -7.11 -1.45 6.25
N GLN A 77 -6.00 -2.19 6.31
CA GLN A 77 -6.02 -3.66 6.39
C GLN A 77 -6.75 -4.14 7.64
N LEU A 78 -6.42 -3.57 8.80
CA LEU A 78 -7.05 -3.92 10.08
C LEU A 78 -8.56 -3.63 10.09
N ILE A 79 -9.00 -2.50 9.52
CA ILE A 79 -10.42 -2.11 9.49
C ILE A 79 -11.19 -2.92 8.44
N SER A 80 -10.70 -2.92 7.20
CA SER A 80 -11.46 -3.41 6.05
C SER A 80 -11.48 -4.93 5.96
N PHE A 81 -10.37 -5.60 6.30
CA PHE A 81 -10.22 -7.05 6.17
C PHE A 81 -10.34 -7.78 7.51
N ASP A 82 -9.63 -7.32 8.53
CA ASP A 82 -9.66 -7.96 9.85
C ASP A 82 -10.85 -7.53 10.71
N LYS A 83 -11.60 -6.51 10.30
CA LYS A 83 -12.82 -6.01 10.93
C LYS A 83 -12.63 -5.46 12.35
N PHE A 84 -11.43 -4.97 12.66
CA PHE A 84 -11.22 -4.22 13.89
C PHE A 84 -11.92 -2.86 13.82
N PRO A 85 -12.45 -2.35 14.96
CA PRO A 85 -12.91 -0.97 15.08
C PRO A 85 -11.80 0.03 14.75
N GLU A 86 -12.18 1.21 14.26
CA GLU A 86 -11.22 2.23 13.83
C GLU A 86 -10.27 2.66 14.95
N ASP A 87 -10.78 2.81 16.17
CA ASP A 87 -9.98 3.18 17.34
C ASP A 87 -8.97 2.09 17.75
N ALA A 88 -9.34 0.81 17.62
CA ALA A 88 -8.42 -0.31 17.83
C ALA A 88 -7.34 -0.39 16.74
N ALA A 89 -7.70 -0.13 15.48
CA ALA A 89 -6.74 -0.07 14.37
C ALA A 89 -5.78 1.11 14.52
N GLU A 90 -6.28 2.31 14.87
CA GLU A 90 -5.45 3.48 15.14
C GLU A 90 -4.48 3.24 16.32
N TYR A 91 -4.98 2.65 17.40
CA TYR A 91 -4.14 2.23 18.51
C TYR A 91 -3.05 1.27 18.05
N ALA A 92 -3.38 0.27 17.24
CA ALA A 92 -2.44 -0.72 16.76
C ALA A 92 -1.27 -0.08 15.99
N VAL A 93 -1.56 0.80 15.03
CA VAL A 93 -0.51 1.44 14.19
C VAL A 93 0.29 2.51 14.92
N THR A 94 -0.24 3.07 16.02
CA THR A 94 0.45 4.10 16.82
C THR A 94 1.21 3.54 18.02
N SER A 95 0.75 2.41 18.59
CA SER A 95 1.39 1.77 19.75
C SER A 95 2.37 0.66 19.38
N SER A 96 2.32 0.15 18.14
CA SER A 96 3.33 -0.77 17.64
C SER A 96 4.60 0.02 17.32
N ASN A 97 5.73 -0.54 17.72
CA ASN A 97 7.03 0.10 17.47
C ASN A 97 7.54 -0.25 16.07
N ILE A 98 6.70 0.04 15.04
CA ILE A 98 7.00 -0.25 13.64
C ILE A 98 7.87 0.86 13.05
N ASP A 99 8.98 0.50 12.43
CA ASP A 99 9.79 1.42 11.64
C ASP A 99 9.21 1.53 10.22
N TRP A 100 8.50 2.62 9.96
CA TRP A 100 7.83 2.84 8.68
C TRP A 100 8.82 3.07 7.52
N ASN A 101 9.99 3.61 7.79
CA ASN A 101 11.06 3.71 6.81
C ASN A 101 11.57 2.33 6.38
N GLU A 102 11.76 1.44 7.34
CA GLU A 102 12.15 0.06 7.08
C GLU A 102 11.04 -0.71 6.34
N GLN A 103 9.76 -0.46 6.66
CA GLN A 103 8.64 -1.05 5.91
C GLN A 103 8.61 -0.58 4.46
N ALA A 104 8.85 0.72 4.20
CA ALA A 104 8.93 1.26 2.86
C ALA A 104 10.12 0.65 2.07
N LEU A 105 11.27 0.48 2.72
CA LEU A 105 12.44 -0.15 2.11
C LEU A 105 12.16 -1.61 1.73
N LYS A 106 11.61 -2.40 2.63
CA LYS A 106 11.25 -3.80 2.37
C LYS A 106 10.18 -3.92 1.28
N LYS A 107 9.23 -2.99 1.26
CA LYS A 107 8.23 -2.93 0.19
C LYS A 107 8.87 -2.63 -1.15
N ALA A 108 9.80 -1.68 -1.20
CA ALA A 108 10.59 -1.38 -2.39
C ALA A 108 11.40 -2.59 -2.88
N GLU A 109 12.03 -3.31 -1.96
CA GLU A 109 12.79 -4.55 -2.27
C GLU A 109 11.88 -5.63 -2.88
N SER A 110 10.63 -5.76 -2.42
CA SER A 110 9.68 -6.73 -2.98
C SER A 110 9.33 -6.45 -4.45
N TYR A 111 9.35 -5.20 -4.89
CA TYR A 111 9.14 -4.85 -6.30
C TYR A 111 10.29 -5.27 -7.21
N GLU A 112 11.50 -5.41 -6.67
CA GLU A 112 12.65 -5.91 -7.43
C GLU A 112 12.57 -7.41 -7.76
N GLU A 113 11.88 -8.16 -6.90
CA GLU A 113 11.65 -9.60 -7.13
C GLU A 113 10.60 -9.85 -8.22
N ASP A 114 9.75 -8.86 -8.52
CA ASP A 114 8.56 -8.99 -9.37
C ASP A 114 8.79 -8.69 -10.86
N THR A 115 9.99 -8.61 -11.37
CA THR A 115 10.28 -8.37 -12.81
C THR A 115 9.63 -7.12 -13.41
N VAL A 116 9.26 -6.14 -12.62
CA VAL A 116 8.58 -4.91 -13.10
C VAL A 116 9.58 -3.91 -13.69
N HIS A 117 10.83 -3.97 -13.26
CA HIS A 117 11.93 -3.13 -13.73
C HIS A 117 11.61 -1.64 -13.67
N LEU A 118 11.41 -1.12 -12.45
CA LEU A 118 11.07 0.27 -12.21
C LEU A 118 12.32 1.17 -12.20
N SER A 119 12.17 2.39 -12.71
CA SER A 119 13.12 3.45 -12.41
C SER A 119 13.03 3.88 -10.95
N LYS A 120 14.05 4.58 -10.47
CA LYS A 120 14.04 5.15 -9.12
C LYS A 120 12.84 6.06 -8.85
N ALA A 121 12.48 6.88 -9.85
CA ALA A 121 11.34 7.79 -9.76
C ALA A 121 10.01 7.03 -9.75
N LYS A 122 9.85 6.01 -10.60
CA LYS A 122 8.63 5.18 -10.62
C LYS A 122 8.47 4.35 -9.36
N LEU A 123 9.55 3.87 -8.78
CA LEU A 123 9.51 3.17 -7.50
C LEU A 123 9.03 4.09 -6.38
N ALA A 124 9.53 5.33 -6.30
CA ALA A 124 9.04 6.31 -5.33
C ALA A 124 7.55 6.64 -5.56
N GLU A 125 7.14 6.86 -6.81
CA GLU A 125 5.72 7.08 -7.17
C GLU A 125 4.84 5.90 -6.75
N GLN A 126 5.29 4.67 -6.96
CA GLN A 126 4.58 3.45 -6.58
C GLN A 126 4.36 3.40 -5.05
N LEU A 127 5.40 3.65 -4.28
CA LEU A 127 5.34 3.64 -2.82
C LEU A 127 4.36 4.70 -2.29
N VAL A 128 4.36 5.92 -2.85
CA VAL A 128 3.49 7.00 -2.38
C VAL A 128 2.05 6.83 -2.87
N THR A 129 1.87 6.61 -4.17
CA THR A 129 0.55 6.67 -4.80
C THR A 129 -0.28 5.42 -4.51
N PHE A 130 0.33 4.24 -4.58
CA PHE A 130 -0.39 2.97 -4.44
C PHE A 130 -0.25 2.35 -3.06
N GLU A 131 0.96 2.35 -2.51
CA GLU A 131 1.22 1.74 -1.20
C GLU A 131 0.93 2.68 -0.02
N LYS A 132 0.69 3.98 -0.28
CA LYS A 132 0.34 4.98 0.73
C LYS A 132 1.43 5.26 1.76
N PHE A 133 2.68 5.02 1.43
CA PHE A 133 3.79 5.56 2.21
C PHE A 133 3.86 7.08 2.07
N THR A 134 4.38 7.75 3.08
CA THR A 134 4.69 9.18 2.98
C THR A 134 5.82 9.41 1.98
N GLN A 135 5.95 10.64 1.48
CA GLN A 135 7.07 11.00 0.59
C GLN A 135 8.42 10.77 1.28
N GLU A 136 8.53 11.08 2.57
CA GLU A 136 9.76 10.90 3.35
C GLU A 136 10.15 9.43 3.47
N GLU A 137 9.18 8.54 3.71
CA GLU A 137 9.40 7.08 3.77
C GLU A 137 9.80 6.52 2.40
N ALA A 138 9.15 6.97 1.32
CA ALA A 138 9.49 6.57 -0.03
C ALA A 138 10.89 7.06 -0.44
N ASP A 139 11.25 8.31 -0.11
CA ASP A 139 12.59 8.86 -0.36
C ASP A 139 13.66 8.09 0.41
N TYR A 140 13.37 7.71 1.66
CA TYR A 140 14.25 6.84 2.43
C TYR A 140 14.44 5.49 1.74
N ALA A 141 13.36 4.85 1.30
CA ALA A 141 13.40 3.55 0.63
C ALA A 141 14.25 3.60 -0.65
N VAL A 142 13.97 4.53 -1.57
CA VAL A 142 14.70 4.63 -2.86
C VAL A 142 16.14 5.10 -2.71
N LYS A 143 16.50 5.71 -1.58
CA LYS A 143 17.88 6.08 -1.24
C LYS A 143 18.68 4.89 -0.73
N ASN A 144 18.05 4.00 0.03
CA ASN A 144 18.71 2.92 0.74
C ASN A 144 18.62 1.55 0.05
N ILE A 145 17.69 1.39 -0.90
CA ILE A 145 17.57 0.16 -1.68
C ILE A 145 18.86 -0.16 -2.44
N LYS A 146 19.24 -1.43 -2.43
CA LYS A 146 20.47 -1.91 -3.10
C LYS A 146 20.14 -2.48 -4.48
N VAL A 147 19.82 -1.58 -5.40
CA VAL A 147 19.45 -1.90 -6.77
C VAL A 147 20.34 -1.18 -7.76
N ASP A 148 20.68 -1.86 -8.84
CA ASP A 148 21.37 -1.28 -9.98
C ASP A 148 20.33 -0.80 -11.00
N PHE A 149 19.97 0.46 -10.95
CA PHE A 149 18.95 1.05 -11.83
C PHE A 149 19.37 1.07 -13.32
N LYS A 150 20.68 0.99 -13.63
CA LYS A 150 21.13 0.76 -15.03
C LYS A 150 20.71 -0.61 -15.54
N LYS A 151 20.80 -1.63 -14.68
CA LYS A 151 20.30 -2.97 -15.01
C LYS A 151 18.77 -2.99 -15.14
N GLN A 152 18.07 -2.28 -14.27
CA GLN A 152 16.61 -2.16 -14.38
C GLN A 152 16.21 -1.51 -15.72
N ALA A 153 16.89 -0.44 -16.11
CA ALA A 153 16.68 0.19 -17.42
C ALA A 153 16.95 -0.79 -18.58
N LEU A 154 18.02 -1.59 -18.48
CA LEU A 154 18.36 -2.59 -19.52
C LEU A 154 17.29 -3.69 -19.61
N GLU A 155 16.82 -4.23 -18.50
CA GLU A 155 15.76 -5.26 -18.53
C GLU A 155 14.43 -4.68 -19.03
N LYS A 156 14.09 -3.44 -18.64
CA LYS A 156 12.93 -2.73 -19.21
C LYS A 156 13.08 -2.51 -20.72
N ALA A 157 14.26 -2.14 -21.17
CA ALA A 157 14.56 -1.96 -22.58
C ALA A 157 14.39 -3.26 -23.41
N LYS A 158 14.87 -4.39 -22.88
CA LYS A 158 14.67 -5.71 -23.51
C LYS A 158 13.17 -6.04 -23.63
N ASN A 159 12.41 -5.79 -22.57
CA ASN A 159 10.97 -5.99 -22.58
C ASN A 159 10.29 -5.17 -23.68
N TYR A 160 10.65 -3.89 -23.84
CA TYR A 160 10.11 -3.03 -24.90
C TYR A 160 10.57 -3.43 -26.30
N GLN A 161 11.80 -3.92 -26.43
CA GLN A 161 12.29 -4.46 -27.70
C GLN A 161 11.48 -5.69 -28.13
N GLU A 162 11.21 -6.60 -27.19
CA GLU A 162 10.46 -7.83 -27.44
C GLU A 162 8.97 -7.59 -27.68
N THR A 163 8.35 -6.71 -26.89
CA THR A 163 6.89 -6.53 -26.89
C THR A 163 6.40 -5.46 -27.86
N LEU A 164 7.17 -4.38 -28.05
CA LEU A 164 6.81 -3.22 -28.86
C LEU A 164 7.73 -3.01 -30.08
N ALA A 165 8.74 -3.85 -30.25
CA ALA A 165 9.76 -3.73 -31.30
C ALA A 165 10.47 -2.35 -31.33
N LEU A 166 10.60 -1.70 -30.18
CA LEU A 166 11.30 -0.41 -30.04
C LEU A 166 12.83 -0.63 -30.11
N SER A 167 13.54 0.33 -30.68
CA SER A 167 14.99 0.34 -30.74
C SER A 167 15.56 1.74 -30.88
N GLY A 168 16.85 1.89 -30.61
CA GLY A 168 17.58 3.15 -30.76
C GLY A 168 16.93 4.32 -29.98
N GLU A 169 16.76 5.45 -30.67
CA GLU A 169 16.24 6.69 -30.06
C GLU A 169 14.80 6.56 -29.55
N ALA A 170 13.95 5.81 -30.26
CA ALA A 170 12.57 5.58 -29.81
C ALA A 170 12.52 4.84 -28.46
N LEU A 171 13.40 3.88 -28.27
CA LEU A 171 13.52 3.15 -27.02
C LEU A 171 14.09 4.04 -25.90
N LYS A 172 15.11 4.85 -26.20
CA LYS A 172 15.67 5.81 -25.26
C LYS A 172 14.60 6.81 -24.77
N THR A 173 13.82 7.37 -25.70
CA THR A 173 12.70 8.27 -25.40
C THR A 173 11.67 7.58 -24.49
N GLN A 174 11.32 6.33 -24.79
CA GLN A 174 10.39 5.57 -23.97
C GLN A 174 10.88 5.40 -22.53
N LEU A 175 12.16 5.08 -22.35
CA LEU A 175 12.76 4.92 -21.01
C LEU A 175 12.82 6.23 -20.23
N ILE A 176 13.11 7.35 -20.88
CA ILE A 176 13.24 8.65 -20.22
C ILE A 176 11.86 9.27 -19.94
N ASP A 177 11.04 9.44 -20.98
CA ASP A 177 9.82 10.26 -20.91
C ASP A 177 8.65 9.53 -20.22
N PHE A 178 8.59 8.21 -20.34
CA PHE A 178 7.48 7.42 -19.79
C PHE A 178 7.86 6.62 -18.54
N GLU A 179 9.07 6.07 -18.52
CA GLU A 179 9.52 5.26 -17.39
C GLU A 179 10.34 6.06 -16.37
N ASN A 180 10.66 7.34 -16.66
CA ASN A 180 11.43 8.23 -15.81
C ASN A 180 12.81 7.69 -15.40
N PHE A 181 13.45 6.87 -16.24
CA PHE A 181 14.87 6.58 -16.09
C PHE A 181 15.70 7.82 -16.40
N THR A 182 16.83 7.95 -15.75
CA THR A 182 17.79 9.02 -16.09
C THR A 182 18.36 8.81 -17.49
N GLU A 183 18.88 9.88 -18.09
CA GLU A 183 19.56 9.79 -19.40
C GLU A 183 20.75 8.80 -19.38
N GLU A 184 21.49 8.79 -18.25
CA GLU A 184 22.60 7.84 -18.06
C GLU A 184 22.14 6.39 -18.05
N GLU A 185 21.04 6.08 -17.34
CA GLU A 185 20.46 4.73 -17.26
C GLU A 185 19.90 4.29 -18.61
N ALA A 186 19.20 5.19 -19.33
CA ALA A 186 18.64 4.92 -20.64
C ALA A 186 19.73 4.71 -21.70
N ASN A 187 20.79 5.52 -21.69
CA ASN A 187 21.95 5.33 -22.58
C ASN A 187 22.61 3.97 -22.34
N TYR A 188 22.88 3.65 -21.06
CA TYR A 188 23.43 2.35 -20.69
C TYR A 188 22.56 1.21 -21.21
N ALA A 189 21.24 1.31 -21.08
CA ALA A 189 20.31 0.29 -21.55
C ALA A 189 20.40 0.09 -23.06
N VAL A 190 20.34 1.18 -23.85
CA VAL A 190 20.37 1.11 -25.31
C VAL A 190 21.73 0.60 -25.85
N GLU A 191 22.85 1.02 -25.24
CA GLU A 191 24.19 0.60 -25.61
C GLU A 191 24.49 -0.89 -25.29
N ASN A 192 23.82 -1.46 -24.30
CA ASN A 192 24.04 -2.86 -23.88
C ASN A 192 22.93 -3.83 -24.33
N LEU A 193 21.97 -3.37 -25.13
CA LEU A 193 21.05 -4.25 -25.83
C LEU A 193 21.80 -5.09 -26.89
N LYS A 194 21.49 -6.36 -26.90
CA LYS A 194 22.06 -7.32 -27.91
C LYS A 194 21.00 -7.71 -28.91
#